data_f85d916392d2fff50e1050dc1e06aed0
#
_entry.id   f85d916392d2fff50e1050dc1e06aed0
#
_cell.length_a   1.000
_cell.length_b   1.000
_cell.length_c   1.000
_cell.angle_alpha   90.00
_cell.angle_beta   90.00
_cell.angle_gamma   90.00
#
_symmetry.space_group_name_H-M   'P 1'
#
loop_
_entity.id
_entity.type
_entity.pdbx_description
1 polymer ?
#
loop_
_entity_poly.entity_id
_entity_poly.type
_entity_poly.pdbx_seq_one_letter_code
_entity_poly.pdbx_strand_id
1 'polypeptide(L)'
;MVLGYFLVNYTSLADGKLTKQANAIVFKIFLPCMLFYNVYQSDIGSEIHSRIRLCIWAAGGLLILFVLLCLIVPRIVTQENQQGVVIQGIFRSNYVIFGVAVVQNMYGPKSTTTAAILSAILVPMYNFLAVVALSIFGEKRENDWKKIILDIIKNPLIISSVLGIIFSLLGIRLPTAVNTTVQDLAKLSTPIAFMILGGDLDFSKVKGNLKTCLLYTSPSPRDTR
;
A
#
# COMPACT_ATOMS: atom_id res chain seq x y z
N MET A 1 11.31 -12.30 -3.98
CA MET A 1 11.14 -13.16 -2.78
C MET A 1 12.20 -14.27 -2.71
N VAL A 2 12.28 -15.22 -3.69
CA VAL A 2 13.25 -16.33 -3.66
C VAL A 2 14.70 -15.85 -3.47
N LEU A 3 15.10 -14.82 -4.23
CA LEU A 3 16.43 -14.22 -4.10
C LEU A 3 16.68 -13.66 -2.69
N GLY A 4 15.69 -12.97 -2.10
CA GLY A 4 15.81 -12.43 -0.74
C GLY A 4 15.93 -13.51 0.31
N TYR A 5 15.13 -14.57 0.21
CA TYR A 5 15.23 -15.74 1.07
C TYR A 5 16.64 -16.38 1.00
N PHE A 6 17.17 -16.53 -0.21
CA PHE A 6 18.50 -17.10 -0.43
C PHE A 6 19.60 -16.22 0.16
N LEU A 7 19.53 -14.88 -0.05
CA LEU A 7 20.51 -13.92 0.46
C LEU A 7 20.59 -13.92 2.00
N VAL A 8 19.46 -14.00 2.69
CA VAL A 8 19.44 -13.99 4.16
C VAL A 8 19.82 -15.33 4.76
N ASN A 9 19.37 -16.44 4.19
CA ASN A 9 19.54 -17.76 4.81
C ASN A 9 20.82 -18.49 4.37
N TYR A 10 21.38 -18.19 3.20
CA TYR A 10 22.52 -18.91 2.63
C TYR A 10 23.76 -18.05 2.40
N THR A 11 23.65 -16.71 2.57
CA THR A 11 24.82 -15.83 2.46
C THR A 11 24.94 -14.97 3.71
N SER A 12 26.18 -14.65 4.10
CA SER A 12 26.47 -13.73 5.21
C SER A 12 26.25 -12.25 4.84
N LEU A 13 25.70 -11.97 3.65
CA LEU A 13 25.54 -10.62 3.10
C LEU A 13 24.37 -9.85 3.72
N ALA A 14 23.40 -10.54 4.33
CA ALA A 14 22.21 -9.90 4.87
C ALA A 14 21.89 -10.40 6.28
N ASP A 15 22.38 -9.66 7.29
CA ASP A 15 21.99 -9.86 8.68
C ASP A 15 20.58 -9.31 8.94
N GLY A 16 19.88 -9.86 9.95
CA GLY A 16 18.56 -9.35 10.36
C GLY A 16 18.54 -7.86 10.72
N LYS A 17 19.69 -7.27 11.08
CA LYS A 17 19.84 -5.83 11.29
C LYS A 17 19.79 -5.05 9.96
N LEU A 18 20.43 -5.57 8.92
CA LEU A 18 20.42 -4.98 7.58
C LEU A 18 19.01 -5.02 6.97
N THR A 19 18.30 -6.14 7.14
CA THR A 19 16.92 -6.30 6.66
C THR A 19 15.98 -5.27 7.30
N LYS A 20 16.10 -5.03 8.63
CA LYS A 20 15.33 -4.00 9.34
C LYS A 20 15.64 -2.58 8.84
N GLN A 21 16.91 -2.27 8.60
CA GLN A 21 17.32 -0.96 8.07
C GLN A 21 16.84 -0.77 6.64
N ALA A 22 16.97 -1.78 5.79
CA ALA A 22 16.47 -1.76 4.42
C ALA A 22 14.94 -1.57 4.39
N ASN A 23 14.20 -2.25 5.26
CA ASN A 23 12.75 -2.07 5.39
C ASN A 23 12.39 -0.63 5.78
N ALA A 24 13.14 -0.02 6.72
CA ALA A 24 12.93 1.38 7.10
C ALA A 24 13.18 2.35 5.92
N ILE A 25 14.18 2.10 5.10
CA ILE A 25 14.48 2.91 3.90
C ILE A 25 13.36 2.76 2.87
N VAL A 26 12.94 1.53 2.60
CA VAL A 26 11.80 1.27 1.69
C VAL A 26 10.56 2.02 2.14
N PHE A 27 10.23 1.94 3.42
CA PHE A 27 9.02 2.57 3.97
C PHE A 27 9.11 4.10 3.99
N LYS A 28 10.28 4.67 4.29
CA LYS A 28 10.46 6.12 4.45
C LYS A 28 10.80 6.86 3.15
N ILE A 29 11.38 6.18 2.16
CA ILE A 29 11.87 6.80 0.92
C ILE A 29 11.23 6.18 -0.31
N PHE A 30 11.42 4.89 -0.58
CA PHE A 30 11.01 4.28 -1.84
C PHE A 30 9.49 4.22 -2.01
N LEU A 31 8.74 3.78 -0.99
CA LEU A 31 7.28 3.73 -1.05
C LEU A 31 6.65 5.12 -1.18
N PRO A 32 7.06 6.15 -0.41
CA PRO A 32 6.61 7.53 -0.64
C PRO A 32 6.88 8.03 -2.05
N CYS A 33 8.09 7.81 -2.61
CA CYS A 33 8.40 8.18 -3.98
C CYS A 33 7.49 7.47 -4.99
N MET A 34 7.23 6.17 -4.79
CA MET A 34 6.34 5.39 -5.64
C MET A 34 4.91 5.92 -5.59
N LEU A 35 4.38 6.22 -4.39
CA LEU A 35 3.03 6.75 -4.24
C LEU A 35 2.90 8.15 -4.84
N PHE A 36 3.86 9.03 -4.56
CA PHE A 36 3.89 10.36 -5.17
C PHE A 36 3.90 10.26 -6.69
N TYR A 37 4.83 9.48 -7.26
CA TYR A 37 4.99 9.37 -8.70
C TYR A 37 3.76 8.81 -9.39
N ASN A 38 3.16 7.75 -8.84
CA ASN A 38 1.96 7.14 -9.41
C ASN A 38 0.77 8.11 -9.44
N VAL A 39 0.59 8.91 -8.38
CA VAL A 39 -0.47 9.91 -8.30
C VAL A 39 -0.16 11.13 -9.17
N TYR A 40 1.09 11.59 -9.17
CA TYR A 40 1.56 12.71 -9.99
C TYR A 40 1.41 12.44 -11.50
N GLN A 41 1.70 11.22 -11.95
CA GLN A 41 1.58 10.82 -13.36
C GLN A 41 0.12 10.61 -13.80
N SER A 42 -0.81 10.46 -12.89
CA SER A 42 -2.21 10.33 -13.24
C SER A 42 -2.79 11.69 -13.57
N ASP A 43 -3.31 11.84 -14.80
CA ASP A 43 -3.98 13.06 -15.26
C ASP A 43 -5.37 13.16 -14.63
N ILE A 44 -5.36 13.49 -13.32
CA ILE A 44 -6.57 13.54 -12.49
C ILE A 44 -7.50 14.67 -12.97
N GLY A 45 -6.94 15.77 -13.49
CA GLY A 45 -7.70 17.00 -13.75
C GLY A 45 -8.64 16.92 -14.95
N SER A 46 -8.23 16.32 -16.05
CA SER A 46 -8.98 16.42 -17.32
C SER A 46 -10.08 15.35 -17.48
N GLU A 47 -9.94 14.18 -16.86
CA GLU A 47 -10.84 13.05 -17.09
C GLU A 47 -11.76 12.70 -15.92
N ILE A 48 -11.51 13.20 -14.71
CA ILE A 48 -12.36 12.95 -13.53
C ILE A 48 -13.78 13.46 -13.76
N HIS A 49 -13.96 14.61 -14.41
CA HIS A 49 -15.28 15.19 -14.66
C HIS A 49 -16.22 14.26 -15.43
N SER A 50 -15.69 13.52 -16.40
CA SER A 50 -16.51 12.60 -17.21
C SER A 50 -16.88 11.32 -16.48
N ARG A 51 -16.11 10.93 -15.44
CA ARG A 51 -16.23 9.63 -14.75
C ARG A 51 -16.42 9.74 -13.23
N ILE A 52 -16.77 10.94 -12.74
CA ILE A 52 -16.87 11.24 -11.31
C ILE A 52 -17.84 10.30 -10.58
N ARG A 53 -18.95 9.93 -11.22
CA ARG A 53 -19.91 8.96 -10.65
C ARG A 53 -19.25 7.61 -10.36
N LEU A 54 -18.47 7.08 -11.31
CA LEU A 54 -17.76 5.80 -11.14
C LEU A 54 -16.74 5.89 -9.99
N CYS A 55 -16.02 7.00 -9.90
CA CYS A 55 -15.07 7.25 -8.83
C CYS A 55 -15.74 7.31 -7.45
N ILE A 56 -16.89 7.99 -7.36
CA ILE A 56 -17.68 8.08 -6.12
C ILE A 56 -18.20 6.69 -5.72
N TRP A 57 -18.73 5.90 -6.66
CA TRP A 57 -19.19 4.54 -6.37
C TRP A 57 -18.05 3.63 -5.91
N ALA A 58 -16.89 3.69 -6.57
CA ALA A 58 -15.74 2.87 -6.20
C ALA A 58 -15.18 3.28 -4.83
N ALA A 59 -15.03 4.59 -4.57
CA ALA A 59 -14.57 5.10 -3.29
C ALA A 59 -15.58 4.81 -2.17
N GLY A 60 -16.88 5.02 -2.43
CA GLY A 60 -17.95 4.71 -1.48
C GLY A 60 -18.03 3.21 -1.15
N GLY A 61 -17.93 2.35 -2.16
CA GLY A 61 -17.90 0.90 -1.96
C GLY A 61 -16.70 0.45 -1.12
N LEU A 62 -15.52 1.04 -1.36
CA LEU A 62 -14.34 0.77 -0.55
C LEU A 62 -14.51 1.23 0.91
N LEU A 63 -15.09 2.41 1.14
CA LEU A 63 -15.35 2.91 2.49
C LEU A 63 -16.37 2.03 3.23
N ILE A 64 -17.46 1.63 2.56
CA ILE A 64 -18.46 0.72 3.13
C ILE A 64 -17.80 -0.60 3.51
N LEU A 65 -17.02 -1.20 2.60
CA LEU A 65 -16.27 -2.43 2.87
C LEU A 65 -15.35 -2.27 4.07
N PHE A 66 -14.60 -1.16 4.14
CA PHE A 66 -13.70 -0.86 5.26
C PHE A 66 -14.45 -0.80 6.60
N VAL A 67 -15.57 -0.07 6.66
CA VAL A 67 -16.40 0.06 7.86
C VAL A 67 -16.95 -1.32 8.27
N LEU A 68 -17.46 -2.10 7.32
CA LEU A 68 -17.94 -3.45 7.59
C LEU A 68 -16.84 -4.34 8.18
N LEU A 69 -15.63 -4.27 7.62
CA LEU A 69 -14.49 -5.03 8.14
C LEU A 69 -14.09 -4.58 9.54
N CYS A 70 -14.10 -3.30 9.84
CA CYS A 70 -13.85 -2.77 11.18
C CYS A 70 -14.87 -3.27 12.22
N LEU A 71 -16.09 -3.57 11.80
CA LEU A 71 -17.14 -4.12 12.68
C LEU A 71 -17.07 -5.64 12.81
N ILE A 72 -16.73 -6.35 11.74
CA ILE A 72 -16.78 -7.82 11.65
C ILE A 72 -15.48 -8.46 12.17
N VAL A 73 -14.32 -7.97 11.72
CA VAL A 73 -13.02 -8.59 12.02
C VAL A 73 -12.72 -8.68 13.51
N PRO A 74 -13.00 -7.67 14.37
CA PRO A 74 -12.78 -7.79 15.80
C PRO A 74 -13.62 -8.88 16.50
N ARG A 75 -14.73 -9.30 15.85
CA ARG A 75 -15.58 -10.40 16.37
C ARG A 75 -15.08 -11.79 15.99
N ILE A 76 -14.31 -11.89 14.91
CA ILE A 76 -13.80 -13.16 14.36
C ILE A 76 -12.36 -13.41 14.80
N VAL A 77 -11.53 -12.36 14.78
CA VAL A 77 -10.11 -12.41 15.10
C VAL A 77 -9.92 -11.99 16.55
N THR A 78 -9.64 -12.96 17.42
CA THR A 78 -9.46 -12.74 18.85
C THR A 78 -8.13 -12.08 19.21
N GLN A 79 -7.11 -12.20 18.37
CA GLN A 79 -5.80 -11.59 18.60
C GLN A 79 -5.83 -10.12 18.13
N GLU A 80 -5.83 -9.19 19.10
CA GLU A 80 -5.93 -7.74 18.82
C GLU A 80 -4.84 -7.23 17.88
N ASN A 81 -3.61 -7.71 18.04
CA ASN A 81 -2.47 -7.32 17.20
C ASN A 81 -2.59 -7.74 15.74
N GLN A 82 -3.46 -8.70 15.41
CA GLN A 82 -3.67 -9.18 14.04
C GLN A 82 -4.88 -8.52 13.36
N GLN A 83 -5.77 -7.90 14.10
CA GLN A 83 -7.02 -7.34 13.55
C GLN A 83 -6.76 -6.30 12.46
N GLY A 84 -5.87 -5.33 12.71
CA GLY A 84 -5.53 -4.30 11.73
C GLY A 84 -4.90 -4.86 10.45
N VAL A 85 -4.08 -5.88 10.60
CA VAL A 85 -3.42 -6.59 9.49
C VAL A 85 -4.43 -7.34 8.64
N VAL A 86 -5.36 -8.05 9.27
CA VAL A 86 -6.44 -8.79 8.59
C VAL A 86 -7.38 -7.83 7.87
N ILE A 87 -7.78 -6.72 8.52
CA ILE A 87 -8.63 -5.70 7.91
C ILE A 87 -7.98 -5.18 6.63
N GLN A 88 -6.71 -4.72 6.70
CA GLN A 88 -6.04 -4.21 5.50
C GLN A 88 -5.81 -5.30 4.44
N GLY A 89 -5.55 -6.54 4.83
CA GLY A 89 -5.34 -7.66 3.92
C GLY A 89 -6.59 -7.98 3.08
N ILE A 90 -7.78 -7.80 3.64
CA ILE A 90 -9.05 -8.08 2.96
C ILE A 90 -9.43 -6.97 1.98
N PHE A 91 -9.37 -5.69 2.40
CA PHE A 91 -9.84 -4.60 1.52
C PHE A 91 -8.78 -4.14 0.52
N ARG A 92 -7.49 -4.34 0.81
CA ARG A 92 -6.40 -3.90 -0.06
C ARG A 92 -6.21 -4.84 -1.23
N SER A 93 -6.81 -4.51 -2.35
CA SER A 93 -6.59 -5.28 -3.58
C SER A 93 -5.33 -4.83 -4.33
N ASN A 94 -4.71 -5.75 -5.05
CA ASN A 94 -3.62 -5.43 -6.00
C ASN A 94 -4.21 -5.00 -7.36
N TYR A 95 -5.05 -3.96 -7.30
CA TYR A 95 -5.83 -3.48 -8.43
C TYR A 95 -4.95 -3.04 -9.61
N VAL A 96 -3.82 -2.39 -9.34
CA VAL A 96 -2.94 -1.85 -10.40
C VAL A 96 -2.37 -2.97 -11.27
N ILE A 97 -1.93 -4.08 -10.66
CA ILE A 97 -1.31 -5.18 -11.41
C ILE A 97 -2.37 -6.06 -12.08
N PHE A 98 -3.36 -6.53 -11.31
CA PHE A 98 -4.34 -7.48 -11.82
C PHE A 98 -5.55 -6.79 -12.46
N GLY A 99 -6.11 -5.77 -11.81
CA GLY A 99 -7.33 -5.11 -12.26
C GLY A 99 -7.14 -4.41 -13.60
N VAL A 100 -6.05 -3.66 -13.77
CA VAL A 100 -5.75 -2.99 -15.04
C VAL A 100 -5.53 -3.99 -16.17
N ALA A 101 -4.77 -5.07 -15.92
CA ALA A 101 -4.52 -6.11 -16.91
C ALA A 101 -5.81 -6.84 -17.32
N VAL A 102 -6.69 -7.17 -16.36
CA VAL A 102 -7.98 -7.82 -16.63
C VAL A 102 -8.87 -6.90 -17.47
N VAL A 103 -9.00 -5.63 -17.09
CA VAL A 103 -9.80 -4.64 -17.83
C VAL A 103 -9.28 -4.46 -19.26
N GLN A 104 -7.97 -4.41 -19.43
CA GLN A 104 -7.35 -4.30 -20.76
C GLN A 104 -7.64 -5.52 -21.63
N ASN A 105 -7.57 -6.73 -21.07
CA ASN A 105 -7.82 -7.96 -21.80
C ASN A 105 -9.32 -8.15 -22.15
N MET A 106 -10.23 -7.73 -21.25
CA MET A 106 -11.68 -7.90 -21.46
C MET A 106 -12.30 -6.83 -22.37
N TYR A 107 -11.84 -5.59 -22.23
CA TYR A 107 -12.48 -4.42 -22.87
C TYR A 107 -11.58 -3.68 -23.87
N GLY A 108 -10.34 -4.17 -24.05
CA GLY A 108 -9.37 -3.60 -24.97
C GLY A 108 -8.62 -2.38 -24.42
N PRO A 109 -7.64 -1.84 -25.21
CA PRO A 109 -6.72 -0.79 -24.74
C PRO A 109 -7.39 0.51 -24.29
N LYS A 110 -8.53 0.88 -24.90
CA LYS A 110 -9.25 2.12 -24.57
C LYS A 110 -9.81 2.16 -23.15
N SER A 111 -10.08 1.00 -22.57
CA SER A 111 -10.60 0.89 -21.22
C SER A 111 -9.53 1.06 -20.12
N THR A 112 -8.25 0.98 -20.52
CA THR A 112 -7.10 1.17 -19.62
C THR A 112 -7.13 2.56 -18.96
N THR A 113 -7.58 3.59 -19.68
CA THR A 113 -7.74 4.94 -19.14
C THR A 113 -8.67 4.98 -17.94
N THR A 114 -9.83 4.29 -18.02
CA THR A 114 -10.77 4.22 -16.89
C THR A 114 -10.16 3.52 -15.67
N ALA A 115 -9.44 2.43 -15.92
CA ALA A 115 -8.75 1.69 -14.88
C ALA A 115 -7.63 2.53 -14.24
N ALA A 116 -6.90 3.32 -15.03
CA ALA A 116 -5.87 4.24 -14.54
C ALA A 116 -6.45 5.33 -13.64
N ILE A 117 -7.57 5.95 -14.02
CA ILE A 117 -8.27 6.97 -13.21
C ILE A 117 -8.73 6.37 -11.87
N LEU A 118 -9.34 5.19 -11.90
CA LEU A 118 -9.72 4.50 -10.66
C LEU A 118 -8.50 4.19 -9.79
N SER A 119 -7.38 3.79 -10.38
CA SER A 119 -6.13 3.56 -9.64
C SER A 119 -5.64 4.81 -8.93
N ALA A 120 -5.72 5.97 -9.59
CA ALA A 120 -5.30 7.24 -9.03
C ALA A 120 -6.06 7.64 -7.75
N ILE A 121 -7.29 7.19 -7.61
CA ILE A 121 -8.13 7.45 -6.44
C ILE A 121 -8.03 6.31 -5.42
N LEU A 122 -8.17 5.07 -5.88
CA LEU A 122 -8.21 3.92 -4.98
C LEU A 122 -6.87 3.64 -4.30
N VAL A 123 -5.74 3.85 -4.99
CA VAL A 123 -4.41 3.57 -4.39
C VAL A 123 -4.10 4.47 -3.20
N PRO A 124 -4.26 5.81 -3.26
CA PRO A 124 -4.15 6.66 -2.09
C PRO A 124 -5.12 6.28 -0.98
N MET A 125 -6.38 5.95 -1.33
CA MET A 125 -7.39 5.51 -0.35
C MET A 125 -6.99 4.21 0.35
N TYR A 126 -6.50 3.20 -0.38
CA TYR A 126 -5.98 1.97 0.24
C TYR A 126 -4.87 2.26 1.24
N ASN A 127 -3.93 3.14 0.91
CA ASN A 127 -2.84 3.49 1.79
C ASN A 127 -3.31 4.27 3.03
N PHE A 128 -4.23 5.22 2.84
CA PHE A 128 -4.84 5.97 3.95
C PHE A 128 -5.59 5.04 4.89
N LEU A 129 -6.50 4.23 4.37
CA LEU A 129 -7.31 3.31 5.17
C LEU A 129 -6.46 2.22 5.85
N ALA A 130 -5.37 1.77 5.21
CA ALA A 130 -4.43 0.82 5.82
C ALA A 130 -3.73 1.44 7.04
N VAL A 131 -3.29 2.71 6.94
CA VAL A 131 -2.70 3.42 8.08
C VAL A 131 -3.72 3.59 9.20
N VAL A 132 -4.96 3.95 8.87
CA VAL A 132 -6.06 4.06 9.84
C VAL A 132 -6.32 2.71 10.54
N ALA A 133 -6.45 1.62 9.76
CA ALA A 133 -6.67 0.28 10.31
C ALA A 133 -5.56 -0.14 11.29
N LEU A 134 -4.29 0.06 10.89
CA LEU A 134 -3.14 -0.30 11.72
C LEU A 134 -2.99 0.61 12.95
N SER A 135 -3.44 1.86 12.88
CA SER A 135 -3.41 2.78 14.03
C SER A 135 -4.50 2.46 15.06
N ILE A 136 -5.68 2.03 14.60
CA ILE A 136 -6.81 1.71 15.48
C ILE A 136 -6.68 0.30 16.08
N PHE A 137 -6.26 -0.68 15.26
CA PHE A 137 -6.25 -2.10 15.59
C PHE A 137 -4.84 -2.70 15.69
N GLY A 138 -3.78 -1.89 15.78
CA GLY A 138 -2.40 -2.34 15.91
C GLY A 138 -1.99 -2.66 17.35
N GLU A 139 -0.78 -3.24 17.52
CA GLU A 139 -0.21 -3.63 18.83
C GLU A 139 -0.16 -2.51 19.88
N LYS A 140 -0.07 -1.26 19.45
CA LYS A 140 -0.16 -0.09 20.31
C LYS A 140 -1.53 0.56 20.12
N ARG A 141 -2.54 -0.02 20.74
CA ARG A 141 -3.87 0.58 20.80
C ARG A 141 -3.78 1.87 21.62
N GLU A 142 -3.51 2.96 20.96
CA GLU A 142 -3.50 4.28 21.58
C GLU A 142 -4.95 4.74 21.71
N ASN A 143 -5.41 4.92 22.95
CA ASN A 143 -6.74 5.46 23.23
C ASN A 143 -6.84 6.97 22.96
N ASP A 144 -5.76 7.61 22.52
CA ASP A 144 -5.72 9.05 22.23
C ASP A 144 -5.91 9.32 20.75
N TRP A 145 -7.15 9.68 20.37
CA TRP A 145 -7.52 10.04 19.00
C TRP A 145 -6.65 11.16 18.41
N LYS A 146 -6.16 12.09 19.25
CA LYS A 146 -5.28 13.17 18.78
C LYS A 146 -3.93 12.61 18.31
N LYS A 147 -3.41 11.62 19.00
CA LYS A 147 -2.15 10.97 18.63
C LYS A 147 -2.31 10.12 17.38
N ILE A 148 -3.42 9.39 17.25
CA ILE A 148 -3.76 8.64 16.03
C ILE A 148 -3.82 9.59 14.81
N ILE A 149 -4.52 10.71 14.93
CA ILE A 149 -4.62 11.71 13.85
C ILE A 149 -3.25 12.29 13.53
N LEU A 150 -2.44 12.59 14.53
CA LEU A 150 -1.09 13.12 14.33
C LEU A 150 -0.17 12.13 13.62
N ASP A 151 -0.25 10.86 13.98
CA ASP A 151 0.53 9.78 13.33
C ASP A 151 0.09 9.56 11.89
N ILE A 152 -1.21 9.66 11.61
CA ILE A 152 -1.75 9.63 10.25
C ILE A 152 -1.19 10.80 9.42
N ILE A 153 -1.28 12.04 9.92
CA ILE A 153 -0.82 13.24 9.20
C ILE A 153 0.71 13.22 8.99
N LYS A 154 1.48 12.72 9.97
CA LYS A 154 2.94 12.60 9.86
C LYS A 154 3.41 11.40 9.05
N ASN A 155 2.51 10.54 8.61
CA ASN A 155 2.88 9.36 7.85
C ASN A 155 3.44 9.74 6.47
N PRO A 156 4.68 9.32 6.12
CA PRO A 156 5.31 9.70 4.86
C PRO A 156 4.53 9.23 3.62
N LEU A 157 3.79 8.11 3.74
CA LEU A 157 2.95 7.59 2.66
C LEU A 157 1.76 8.51 2.38
N ILE A 158 1.16 9.08 3.42
CA ILE A 158 0.03 10.00 3.29
C ILE A 158 0.51 11.35 2.75
N ILE A 159 1.59 11.89 3.31
CA ILE A 159 2.19 13.14 2.85
C ILE A 159 2.53 13.07 1.36
N SER A 160 3.19 11.99 0.93
CA SER A 160 3.58 11.81 -0.47
C SER A 160 2.38 11.67 -1.41
N SER A 161 1.32 10.96 -0.98
CA SER A 161 0.10 10.83 -1.78
C SER A 161 -0.62 12.17 -1.93
N VAL A 162 -0.72 12.95 -0.84
CA VAL A 162 -1.34 14.29 -0.87
C VAL A 162 -0.53 15.25 -1.75
N LEU A 163 0.80 15.25 -1.63
CA LEU A 163 1.67 16.05 -2.51
C LEU A 163 1.48 15.64 -3.98
N GLY A 164 1.40 14.35 -4.29
CA GLY A 164 1.14 13.86 -5.64
C GLY A 164 -0.18 14.38 -6.21
N ILE A 165 -1.25 14.39 -5.39
CA ILE A 165 -2.56 14.95 -5.77
C ILE A 165 -2.44 16.46 -6.04
N ILE A 166 -1.80 17.21 -5.16
CA ILE A 166 -1.63 18.67 -5.29
C ILE A 166 -0.87 18.99 -6.58
N PHE A 167 0.26 18.31 -6.83
CA PHE A 167 1.06 18.55 -8.03
C PHE A 167 0.30 18.18 -9.32
N SER A 168 -0.45 17.07 -9.31
CA SER A 168 -1.28 16.66 -10.43
C SER A 168 -2.41 17.67 -10.72
N LEU A 169 -3.13 18.12 -9.70
CA LEU A 169 -4.24 19.08 -9.85
C LEU A 169 -3.78 20.46 -10.28
N LEU A 170 -2.63 20.94 -9.77
CA LEU A 170 -2.06 22.23 -10.13
C LEU A 170 -1.32 22.21 -11.48
N GLY A 171 -1.17 21.02 -12.10
CA GLY A 171 -0.41 20.87 -13.34
C GLY A 171 1.08 21.21 -13.20
N ILE A 172 1.64 21.13 -12.00
CA ILE A 172 3.03 21.46 -11.73
C ILE A 172 3.92 20.39 -12.37
N ARG A 173 4.74 20.80 -13.33
CA ARG A 173 5.72 19.90 -13.98
C ARG A 173 7.03 19.94 -13.24
N LEU A 174 7.48 18.78 -12.78
CA LEU A 174 8.82 18.65 -12.19
C LEU A 174 9.90 18.79 -13.24
N PRO A 175 11.05 19.43 -12.91
CA PRO A 175 12.24 19.39 -13.76
C PRO A 175 12.63 17.96 -14.12
N THR A 176 13.10 17.73 -15.35
CA THR A 176 13.39 16.39 -15.86
C THR A 176 14.29 15.56 -14.92
N ALA A 177 15.33 16.17 -14.37
CA ALA A 177 16.25 15.50 -13.45
C ALA A 177 15.55 15.00 -12.19
N VAL A 178 14.67 15.82 -11.58
CA VAL A 178 13.91 15.46 -10.38
C VAL A 178 12.89 14.36 -10.70
N ASN A 179 12.17 14.52 -11.82
CA ASN A 179 11.17 13.54 -12.26
C ASN A 179 11.80 12.16 -12.49
N THR A 180 12.94 12.10 -13.19
CA THR A 180 13.67 10.85 -13.45
C THR A 180 14.15 10.22 -12.14
N THR A 181 14.73 11.01 -11.23
CA THR A 181 15.19 10.50 -9.92
C THR A 181 14.04 9.91 -9.09
N VAL A 182 12.91 10.61 -9.00
CA VAL A 182 11.73 10.12 -8.28
C VAL A 182 11.18 8.85 -8.93
N GLN A 183 11.15 8.80 -10.27
CA GLN A 183 10.72 7.63 -11.02
C GLN A 183 11.60 6.41 -10.76
N ASP A 184 12.91 6.58 -10.74
CA ASP A 184 13.86 5.48 -10.53
C ASP A 184 13.79 4.96 -9.10
N LEU A 185 13.66 5.84 -8.10
CA LEU A 185 13.37 5.44 -6.71
C LEU A 185 12.03 4.71 -6.59
N ALA A 186 11.01 5.16 -7.30
CA ALA A 186 9.69 4.50 -7.34
C ALA A 186 9.78 3.08 -7.93
N LYS A 187 10.53 2.88 -9.02
CA LYS A 187 10.74 1.57 -9.64
C LYS A 187 11.46 0.59 -8.71
N LEU A 188 12.39 1.06 -7.89
CA LEU A 188 13.14 0.24 -6.92
C LEU A 188 12.27 -0.21 -5.74
N SER A 189 11.18 0.47 -5.44
CA SER A 189 10.32 0.21 -4.28
C SER A 189 9.84 -1.24 -4.23
N THR A 190 9.20 -1.72 -5.29
CA THR A 190 8.60 -3.06 -5.34
C THR A 190 9.64 -4.19 -5.32
N PRO A 191 10.71 -4.19 -6.14
CA PRO A 191 11.69 -5.27 -6.11
C PRO A 191 12.42 -5.36 -4.77
N ILE A 192 12.80 -4.23 -4.17
CA ILE A 192 13.47 -4.24 -2.87
C ILE A 192 12.52 -4.71 -1.76
N ALA A 193 11.27 -4.26 -1.76
CA ALA A 193 10.27 -4.74 -0.80
C ALA A 193 10.07 -6.25 -0.90
N PHE A 194 10.00 -6.82 -2.10
CA PHE A 194 9.91 -8.27 -2.28
C PHE A 194 11.17 -9.03 -1.88
N MET A 195 12.35 -8.44 -2.03
CA MET A 195 13.58 -9.03 -1.53
C MET A 195 13.59 -9.10 -0.01
N ILE A 196 13.24 -8.01 0.67
CA ILE A 196 13.15 -7.94 2.13
C ILE A 196 12.11 -8.95 2.65
N LEU A 197 10.91 -8.94 2.06
CA LEU A 197 9.86 -9.89 2.42
C LEU A 197 10.31 -11.35 2.25
N GLY A 198 11.06 -11.65 1.19
CA GLY A 198 11.64 -12.98 0.99
C GLY A 198 12.66 -13.35 2.06
N GLY A 199 13.47 -12.38 2.52
CA GLY A 199 14.44 -12.58 3.59
C GLY A 199 13.81 -12.84 4.96
N ASP A 200 12.66 -12.20 5.23
CA ASP A 200 11.92 -12.35 6.48
C ASP A 200 10.98 -13.58 6.49
N LEU A 201 10.91 -14.36 5.40
CA LEU A 201 10.08 -15.55 5.31
C LEU A 201 10.62 -16.67 6.23
N ASP A 202 9.83 -16.99 7.25
CA ASP A 202 10.06 -18.12 8.17
C ASP A 202 8.94 -19.16 7.98
N PHE A 203 9.25 -20.23 7.26
CA PHE A 203 8.29 -21.29 6.96
C PHE A 203 7.75 -22.01 8.19
N SER A 204 8.47 -21.98 9.31
CA SER A 204 8.02 -22.62 10.56
C SER A 204 6.86 -21.85 11.17
N LYS A 205 6.91 -20.50 11.10
CA LYS A 205 5.83 -19.63 11.59
C LYS A 205 4.59 -19.65 10.69
N VAL A 206 4.77 -19.88 9.39
CA VAL A 206 3.66 -20.01 8.44
C VAL A 206 2.78 -21.22 8.77
N LYS A 207 3.36 -22.37 9.13
CA LYS A 207 2.58 -23.55 9.51
C LYS A 207 1.72 -23.34 10.76
N GLY A 208 2.21 -22.58 11.76
CA GLY A 208 1.47 -22.27 12.99
C GLY A 208 0.29 -21.30 12.79
N ASN A 209 0.35 -20.47 11.78
CA ASN A 209 -0.65 -19.42 11.51
C ASN A 209 -1.44 -19.62 10.20
N LEU A 210 -1.60 -20.88 9.76
CA LEU A 210 -2.19 -21.19 8.45
C LEU A 210 -3.60 -20.60 8.26
N LYS A 211 -4.41 -20.57 9.33
CA LYS A 211 -5.76 -19.95 9.30
C LYS A 211 -5.70 -18.45 9.03
N THR A 212 -4.75 -17.76 9.65
CA THR A 212 -4.57 -16.32 9.47
C THR A 212 -3.90 -16.01 8.13
N CYS A 213 -2.96 -16.84 7.67
CA CYS A 213 -2.36 -16.73 6.34
C CYS A 213 -3.35 -16.91 5.20
N LEU A 214 -4.37 -17.77 5.36
CA LEU A 214 -5.43 -17.95 4.36
C LEU A 214 -6.37 -16.75 4.28
N LEU A 215 -6.51 -15.97 5.36
CA LEU A 215 -7.36 -14.79 5.41
C LEU A 215 -6.67 -13.55 4.84
N TYR A 216 -5.34 -13.51 4.82
CA TYR A 216 -4.63 -12.39 4.24
C TYR A 216 -3.41 -12.82 3.42
N THR A 217 -3.36 -12.40 2.17
CA THR A 217 -2.36 -12.85 1.19
C THR A 217 -1.15 -11.92 1.05
N SER A 218 -1.06 -10.86 1.83
CA SER A 218 0.02 -9.87 1.71
C SER A 218 0.48 -9.37 3.09
N PRO A 219 1.59 -9.90 3.65
CA PRO A 219 2.18 -9.33 4.85
C PRO A 219 2.64 -7.89 4.61
N SER A 220 2.26 -6.99 5.49
CA SER A 220 2.73 -5.60 5.46
C SER A 220 4.18 -5.53 5.97
N PRO A 221 5.03 -4.66 5.42
CA PRO A 221 6.36 -4.40 5.96
C PRO A 221 6.37 -3.92 7.43
N ARG A 222 5.20 -3.56 7.99
CA ARG A 222 5.03 -3.18 9.41
C ARG A 222 4.86 -4.37 10.35
N ASP A 223 4.50 -5.54 9.82
CA ASP A 223 4.15 -6.70 10.65
C ASP A 223 5.39 -7.50 11.12
N THR A 224 6.57 -7.06 10.76
CA THR A 224 7.87 -7.69 11.09
C THR A 224 8.58 -7.01 12.26
N ARG A 225 7.85 -6.59 13.29
CA ARG A 225 8.43 -6.13 14.55
C ARG A 225 8.30 -7.17 15.64
#